data_71a50cabfcf4f8eedf0fa2c85e418bc1
#
_entry.id   71a50cabfcf4f8eedf0fa2c85e418bc1
#
_cell.length_a   1.000
_cell.length_b   1.000
_cell.length_c   1.000
_cell.angle_alpha   90.00
_cell.angle_beta   90.00
_cell.angle_gamma   90.00
#
_symmetry.space_group_name_H-M   'P 1'
#
loop_
_entity.id
_entity.type
_entity.pdbx_description
1 polymer ?
#
loop_
_entity_poly.entity_id
_entity_poly.type
_entity_poly.pdbx_seq_one_letter_code
_entity_poly.pdbx_strand_id
1 'polypeptide(L)'
;VIVLIILPSLYTWFNVAGFWNPYDHTGNMRVCIVNEDAGAQSDLTGSLNMGDEIVDELSQNTQLGWVFTDRDEALEEVRSGKAYAAFIIPSDFSADTLTLLTGDFQQPTLQYYVNEKSGGVSTKVTDSGASSLDQTINDSFVSVVSETIATKFDEAIQYSDNKISATQNDVVAKLTDVQS
;
A
#
# COMPACT_ATOMS: atom_id res chain seq x y z
N VAL A 1 -8.67 32.55 48.82
CA VAL A 1 -9.58 32.50 47.65
C VAL A 1 -8.80 32.47 46.35
N ILE A 2 -7.80 33.32 46.12
CA ILE A 2 -7.02 33.39 44.88
C ILE A 2 -6.30 32.07 44.56
N VAL A 3 -5.64 31.45 45.54
CA VAL A 3 -4.93 30.18 45.42
C VAL A 3 -5.89 29.02 45.02
N LEU A 4 -7.13 29.04 45.51
CA LEU A 4 -8.15 28.03 45.23
C LEU A 4 -8.66 28.09 43.78
N ILE A 5 -8.48 29.22 43.09
CA ILE A 5 -8.83 29.39 41.66
C ILE A 5 -7.62 29.12 40.77
N ILE A 6 -6.44 29.54 41.18
CA ILE A 6 -5.22 29.40 40.39
C ILE A 6 -4.79 27.92 40.27
N LEU A 7 -4.86 27.14 41.36
CA LEU A 7 -4.43 25.71 41.35
C LEU A 7 -5.21 24.84 40.36
N PRO A 8 -6.56 24.85 40.32
CA PRO A 8 -7.31 24.10 39.33
C PRO A 8 -7.08 24.59 37.90
N SER A 9 -6.93 25.90 37.71
CA SER A 9 -6.66 26.48 36.38
C SER A 9 -5.29 26.10 35.85
N LEU A 10 -4.26 26.10 36.69
CA LEU A 10 -2.92 25.59 36.34
C LEU A 10 -2.94 24.08 36.03
N TYR A 11 -3.60 23.29 36.86
CA TYR A 11 -3.74 21.85 36.62
C TYR A 11 -4.44 21.55 35.29
N THR A 12 -5.54 22.25 35.00
CA THR A 12 -6.25 22.14 33.72
C THR A 12 -5.38 22.59 32.57
N TRP A 13 -4.66 23.70 32.70
CA TRP A 13 -3.74 24.19 31.69
C TRP A 13 -2.62 23.17 31.37
N PHE A 14 -1.96 22.63 32.41
CA PHE A 14 -0.91 21.62 32.22
C PHE A 14 -1.45 20.34 31.59
N ASN A 15 -2.64 19.89 31.97
CA ASN A 15 -3.27 18.73 31.33
C ASN A 15 -3.63 19.02 29.88
N VAL A 16 -4.25 20.17 29.60
CA VAL A 16 -4.59 20.53 28.22
C VAL A 16 -3.33 20.75 27.39
N ALA A 17 -2.33 21.47 27.89
CA ALA A 17 -1.08 21.72 27.16
C ALA A 17 -0.27 20.41 26.93
N GLY A 18 -0.30 19.48 27.90
CA GLY A 18 0.39 18.19 27.78
C GLY A 18 -0.29 17.21 26.84
N PHE A 19 -1.61 17.33 26.66
CA PHE A 19 -2.41 16.45 25.78
C PHE A 19 -3.00 17.17 24.58
N TRP A 20 -2.57 18.41 24.28
CA TRP A 20 -3.15 19.23 23.23
C TRP A 20 -3.03 18.63 21.85
N ASN A 21 -1.95 17.90 21.62
CA ASN A 21 -1.76 17.20 20.35
C ASN A 21 -0.93 15.91 20.56
N PRO A 22 -1.54 14.81 21.02
CA PRO A 22 -0.85 13.55 21.20
C PRO A 22 -0.34 12.94 19.87
N TYR A 23 -0.79 13.49 18.73
CA TYR A 23 -0.47 12.98 17.40
C TYR A 23 0.75 13.68 16.76
N ASP A 24 1.23 14.83 17.28
CA ASP A 24 2.42 15.51 16.73
C ASP A 24 3.71 14.71 16.85
N HIS A 25 3.71 13.62 17.63
CA HIS A 25 4.87 12.77 17.86
C HIS A 25 4.70 11.34 17.30
N THR A 26 3.66 11.07 16.55
CA THR A 26 3.42 9.73 15.97
C THR A 26 4.49 9.36 14.94
N GLY A 27 5.11 10.32 14.26
CA GLY A 27 6.26 10.10 13.40
C GLY A 27 7.49 9.48 14.09
N ASN A 28 7.57 9.57 15.43
CA ASN A 28 8.60 8.89 16.22
C ASN A 28 8.21 7.47 16.64
N MET A 29 6.99 7.05 16.37
CA MET A 29 6.51 5.71 16.70
C MET A 29 6.97 4.73 15.62
N ARG A 30 8.00 3.96 15.93
CA ARG A 30 8.63 3.03 15.00
C ARG A 30 7.69 1.86 14.71
N VAL A 31 7.44 1.64 13.42
CA VAL A 31 6.70 0.51 12.87
C VAL A 31 7.55 -0.12 11.77
N CYS A 32 7.90 -1.39 11.93
CA CYS A 32 8.71 -2.09 10.96
C CYS A 32 7.85 -2.61 9.80
N ILE A 33 8.37 -2.47 8.59
CA ILE A 33 7.81 -3.05 7.37
C ILE A 33 8.85 -4.01 6.79
N VAL A 34 8.43 -5.23 6.56
CA VAL A 34 9.23 -6.28 5.92
C VAL A 34 8.57 -6.63 4.60
N ASN A 35 9.30 -6.44 3.51
CA ASN A 35 8.85 -6.84 2.19
C ASN A 35 9.54 -8.15 1.78
N GLU A 36 8.77 -9.23 1.73
CA GLU A 36 9.22 -10.54 1.21
C GLU A 36 8.55 -10.87 -0.12
N ASP A 37 7.74 -9.94 -0.68
CA ASP A 37 7.00 -10.20 -1.91
C ASP A 37 7.95 -10.50 -3.06
N ALA A 38 7.73 -11.65 -3.71
CA ALA A 38 8.53 -12.08 -4.84
C ALA A 38 8.07 -11.43 -6.17
N GLY A 39 7.00 -10.65 -6.13
CA GLY A 39 6.32 -10.20 -7.32
C GLY A 39 5.57 -11.31 -8.04
N ALA A 40 4.85 -10.95 -9.07
CA ALA A 40 4.14 -11.90 -9.91
C ALA A 40 4.16 -11.46 -11.38
N GLN A 41 3.90 -12.39 -12.29
CA GLN A 41 3.83 -12.15 -13.73
C GLN A 41 2.50 -12.63 -14.27
N SER A 42 1.87 -11.81 -15.12
CA SER A 42 0.62 -12.15 -15.79
C SER A 42 0.60 -11.57 -17.21
N ASP A 43 -0.08 -12.25 -18.11
CA ASP A 43 -0.34 -11.74 -19.47
C ASP A 43 -1.22 -10.47 -19.46
N LEU A 44 -1.92 -10.20 -18.34
CA LEU A 44 -2.76 -9.02 -18.18
C LEU A 44 -1.97 -7.80 -17.72
N THR A 45 -1.12 -7.97 -16.70
CA THR A 45 -0.43 -6.87 -16.04
C THR A 45 1.05 -6.76 -16.41
N GLY A 46 1.62 -7.80 -17.04
CA GLY A 46 3.06 -7.94 -17.14
C GLY A 46 3.68 -8.33 -15.78
N SER A 47 4.82 -7.75 -15.45
CA SER A 47 5.46 -7.92 -14.14
C SER A 47 4.82 -6.97 -13.13
N LEU A 48 4.41 -7.50 -11.99
CA LEU A 48 3.80 -6.78 -10.87
C LEU A 48 4.56 -7.10 -9.60
N ASN A 49 4.90 -6.08 -8.81
CA ASN A 49 5.42 -6.22 -7.44
C ASN A 49 4.70 -5.20 -6.53
N MET A 50 3.59 -5.64 -5.97
CA MET A 50 2.78 -4.82 -5.06
C MET A 50 3.52 -4.50 -3.76
N GLY A 51 4.39 -5.40 -3.31
CA GLY A 51 5.20 -5.20 -2.11
C GLY A 51 6.15 -4.00 -2.26
N ASP A 52 6.83 -3.89 -3.40
CA ASP A 52 7.72 -2.76 -3.68
C ASP A 52 6.93 -1.45 -3.81
N GLU A 53 5.77 -1.44 -4.45
CA GLU A 53 4.91 -0.26 -4.55
C GLU A 53 4.43 0.23 -3.18
N ILE A 54 4.01 -0.72 -2.31
CA ILE A 54 3.61 -0.39 -0.94
C ILE A 54 4.78 0.22 -0.16
N VAL A 55 5.98 -0.34 -0.27
CA VAL A 55 7.19 0.18 0.38
C VAL A 55 7.51 1.59 -0.11
N ASP A 56 7.46 1.83 -1.41
CA ASP A 56 7.74 3.14 -2.01
C ASP A 56 6.74 4.20 -1.53
N GLU A 57 5.47 3.87 -1.45
CA GLU A 57 4.43 4.79 -0.99
C GLU A 57 4.54 5.05 0.51
N LEU A 58 4.74 4.00 1.33
CA LEU A 58 4.95 4.16 2.77
C LEU A 58 6.22 4.94 3.08
N SER A 59 7.26 4.86 2.24
CA SER A 59 8.49 5.65 2.42
C SER A 59 8.25 7.16 2.38
N GLN A 60 7.21 7.60 1.68
CA GLN A 60 6.78 8.99 1.57
C GLN A 60 5.76 9.38 2.65
N ASN A 61 5.22 8.42 3.37
CA ASN A 61 4.21 8.64 4.41
C ASN A 61 4.89 8.99 5.73
N THR A 62 4.60 10.17 6.29
CA THR A 62 5.20 10.69 7.52
C THR A 62 4.31 10.53 8.76
N GLN A 63 3.20 9.82 8.67
CA GLN A 63 2.25 9.66 9.78
C GLN A 63 2.84 8.82 10.92
N LEU A 64 3.70 7.84 10.59
CA LEU A 64 4.42 6.98 11.53
C LEU A 64 5.91 6.96 11.19
N GLY A 65 6.71 6.47 12.12
CA GLY A 65 8.14 6.21 11.91
C GLY A 65 8.36 4.86 11.22
N TRP A 66 8.09 4.79 9.92
CA TRP A 66 8.29 3.58 9.13
C TRP A 66 9.75 3.17 9.08
N VAL A 67 10.03 1.91 9.34
CA VAL A 67 11.38 1.31 9.31
C VAL A 67 11.34 0.10 8.41
N PHE A 68 12.01 0.18 7.29
CA PHE A 68 12.09 -0.91 6.31
C PHE A 68 13.29 -1.79 6.65
N THR A 69 13.07 -3.06 6.94
CA THR A 69 14.10 -3.97 7.42
C THR A 69 13.74 -5.42 7.09
N ASP A 70 14.59 -6.37 7.45
CA ASP A 70 14.30 -7.79 7.30
C ASP A 70 13.45 -8.34 8.47
N ARG A 71 12.96 -9.57 8.29
CA ARG A 71 12.07 -10.24 9.27
C ARG A 71 12.70 -10.41 10.63
N ASP A 72 13.96 -10.83 10.68
CA ASP A 72 14.62 -11.15 11.94
C ASP A 72 14.86 -9.89 12.77
N GLU A 73 15.31 -8.83 12.13
CA GLU A 73 15.52 -7.53 12.76
C GLU A 73 14.19 -6.91 13.18
N ALA A 74 13.14 -6.96 12.34
CA ALA A 74 11.81 -6.46 12.68
C ALA A 74 11.25 -7.13 13.93
N LEU A 75 11.33 -8.45 14.00
CA LEU A 75 10.85 -9.22 15.15
C LEU A 75 11.65 -8.92 16.42
N GLU A 76 12.96 -8.73 16.30
CA GLU A 76 13.81 -8.35 17.44
C GLU A 76 13.51 -6.93 17.93
N GLU A 77 13.28 -5.98 17.02
CA GLU A 77 12.86 -4.61 17.38
C GLU A 77 11.51 -4.59 18.11
N VAL A 78 10.56 -5.40 17.67
CA VAL A 78 9.27 -5.54 18.37
C VAL A 78 9.45 -6.21 19.72
N ARG A 79 10.23 -7.30 19.83
CA ARG A 79 10.47 -8.00 21.10
C ARG A 79 11.21 -7.14 22.12
N SER A 80 12.19 -6.38 21.67
CA SER A 80 12.97 -5.47 22.54
C SER A 80 12.21 -4.22 22.92
N GLY A 81 11.07 -3.93 22.28
CA GLY A 81 10.25 -2.72 22.51
C GLY A 81 10.79 -1.47 21.83
N LYS A 82 11.73 -1.62 20.89
CA LYS A 82 12.20 -0.53 20.03
C LYS A 82 11.17 -0.14 18.98
N ALA A 83 10.45 -1.12 18.43
CA ALA A 83 9.32 -0.91 17.55
C ALA A 83 8.01 -1.32 18.25
N TYR A 84 6.93 -0.65 17.91
CA TYR A 84 5.59 -0.93 18.43
C TYR A 84 4.94 -2.10 17.73
N ALA A 85 5.16 -2.20 16.41
CA ALA A 85 4.61 -3.25 15.58
C ALA A 85 5.55 -3.54 14.39
N ALA A 86 5.34 -4.70 13.76
CA ALA A 86 5.93 -5.06 12.49
C ALA A 86 4.85 -5.64 11.58
N PHE A 87 4.81 -5.19 10.33
CA PHE A 87 4.00 -5.74 9.26
C PHE A 87 4.91 -6.45 8.27
N ILE A 88 4.52 -7.65 7.85
CA ILE A 88 5.27 -8.46 6.90
C ILE A 88 4.39 -8.72 5.70
N ILE A 89 4.86 -8.31 4.54
CA ILE A 89 4.26 -8.58 3.24
C ILE A 89 4.83 -9.94 2.80
N PRO A 90 4.00 -10.98 2.67
CA PRO A 90 4.50 -12.32 2.35
C PRO A 90 4.91 -12.45 0.88
N SER A 91 5.68 -13.50 0.57
CA SER A 91 6.27 -13.71 -0.76
C SER A 91 5.27 -13.93 -1.90
N ASP A 92 4.06 -14.31 -1.58
CA ASP A 92 2.95 -14.60 -2.49
C ASP A 92 1.96 -13.43 -2.64
N PHE A 93 2.24 -12.29 -2.00
CA PHE A 93 1.29 -11.17 -1.93
C PHE A 93 0.87 -10.64 -3.32
N SER A 94 1.82 -10.42 -4.22
CA SER A 94 1.53 -10.02 -5.61
C SER A 94 0.78 -11.11 -6.37
N ALA A 95 1.15 -12.38 -6.17
CA ALA A 95 0.49 -13.51 -6.82
C ALA A 95 -0.98 -13.62 -6.40
N ASP A 96 -1.25 -13.53 -5.09
CA ASP A 96 -2.61 -13.55 -4.55
C ASP A 96 -3.42 -12.34 -5.03
N THR A 97 -2.80 -11.16 -5.08
CA THR A 97 -3.43 -9.95 -5.64
C THR A 97 -3.85 -10.14 -7.10
N LEU A 98 -3.03 -10.78 -7.92
CA LEU A 98 -3.39 -11.10 -9.31
C LEU A 98 -4.58 -12.04 -9.43
N THR A 99 -4.80 -12.93 -8.47
CA THR A 99 -5.97 -13.82 -8.47
C THR A 99 -7.30 -13.06 -8.39
N LEU A 100 -7.30 -11.87 -7.78
CA LEU A 100 -8.47 -10.98 -7.75
C LEU A 100 -8.87 -10.51 -9.15
N LEU A 101 -7.89 -10.36 -10.06
CA LEU A 101 -8.11 -9.94 -11.46
C LEU A 101 -8.50 -11.12 -12.36
N THR A 102 -8.13 -12.34 -12.00
CA THR A 102 -8.38 -13.56 -12.81
C THR A 102 -9.61 -14.35 -12.36
N GLY A 103 -10.22 -14.00 -11.24
CA GLY A 103 -11.45 -14.60 -10.72
C GLY A 103 -11.25 -15.80 -9.80
N ASP A 104 -10.02 -16.18 -9.49
CA ASP A 104 -9.67 -17.30 -8.59
C ASP A 104 -9.37 -16.84 -7.16
N PHE A 105 -10.17 -15.96 -6.63
CA PHE A 105 -10.05 -15.24 -5.36
C PHE A 105 -9.22 -15.92 -4.26
N GLN A 106 -7.92 -15.64 -4.25
CA GLN A 106 -7.09 -15.78 -3.06
C GLN A 106 -7.00 -14.42 -2.38
N GLN A 107 -7.29 -14.37 -1.10
CA GLN A 107 -7.22 -13.09 -0.37
C GLN A 107 -5.77 -12.85 0.06
N PRO A 108 -5.09 -11.82 -0.46
CA PRO A 108 -3.76 -11.46 0.02
C PRO A 108 -3.85 -11.12 1.51
N THR A 109 -2.94 -11.66 2.29
CA THR A 109 -2.92 -11.48 3.75
C THR A 109 -1.59 -10.94 4.20
N LEU A 110 -1.62 -9.96 5.11
CA LEU A 110 -0.44 -9.46 5.78
C LEU A 110 -0.27 -10.15 7.14
N GLN A 111 0.98 -10.41 7.51
CA GLN A 111 1.30 -10.85 8.86
C GLN A 111 1.67 -9.62 9.69
N TYR A 112 1.15 -9.51 10.92
CA TYR A 112 1.57 -8.44 11.80
C TYR A 112 1.93 -8.96 13.19
N TYR A 113 2.90 -8.28 13.81
CA TYR A 113 3.39 -8.57 15.15
C TYR A 113 3.34 -7.30 15.98
N VAL A 114 2.88 -7.41 17.22
CA VAL A 114 2.69 -6.28 18.13
C VAL A 114 3.40 -6.54 19.44
N ASN A 115 3.97 -5.49 20.02
CA ASN A 115 4.49 -5.54 21.37
C ASN A 115 3.36 -5.31 22.39
N GLU A 116 2.76 -6.39 22.89
CA GLU A 116 1.69 -6.33 23.89
C GLU A 116 2.12 -5.69 25.22
N LYS A 117 3.42 -5.65 25.51
CA LYS A 117 3.95 -5.05 26.74
C LYS A 117 3.85 -3.52 26.76
N SER A 118 3.68 -2.90 25.61
CA SER A 118 3.55 -1.44 25.46
C SER A 118 2.15 -0.89 25.78
N GLY A 119 1.22 -1.76 26.18
CA GLY A 119 -0.12 -1.38 26.64
C GLY A 119 -1.00 -0.73 25.57
N GLY A 120 -1.92 0.15 25.99
CA GLY A 120 -2.92 0.77 25.11
C GLY A 120 -2.36 1.68 24.00
N VAL A 121 -1.11 2.14 24.11
CA VAL A 121 -0.43 2.91 23.06
C VAL A 121 -0.12 2.01 21.88
N SER A 122 0.35 0.80 22.13
CA SER A 122 0.67 -0.20 21.11
C SER A 122 -0.54 -0.50 20.22
N THR A 123 -1.71 -0.69 20.81
CA THR A 123 -2.95 -0.96 20.07
C THR A 123 -3.29 0.20 19.13
N LYS A 124 -3.21 1.45 19.61
CA LYS A 124 -3.51 2.63 18.78
C LYS A 124 -2.52 2.82 17.63
N VAL A 125 -1.25 2.57 17.87
CA VAL A 125 -0.21 2.62 16.82
C VAL A 125 -0.46 1.54 15.78
N THR A 126 -0.80 0.33 16.22
CA THR A 126 -1.15 -0.76 15.32
C THR A 126 -2.38 -0.45 14.48
N ASP A 127 -3.43 0.10 15.07
CA ASP A 127 -4.64 0.52 14.35
C ASP A 127 -4.33 1.60 13.30
N SER A 128 -3.51 2.59 13.67
CA SER A 128 -3.10 3.65 12.73
C SER A 128 -2.20 3.11 11.62
N GLY A 129 -1.26 2.21 11.95
CA GLY A 129 -0.39 1.55 10.99
C GLY A 129 -1.17 0.66 10.04
N ALA A 130 -2.09 -0.14 10.56
CA ALA A 130 -2.97 -0.98 9.76
C ALA A 130 -3.85 -0.14 8.82
N SER A 131 -4.42 0.96 9.32
CA SER A 131 -5.24 1.85 8.48
C SER A 131 -4.43 2.53 7.38
N SER A 132 -3.21 2.98 7.66
CA SER A 132 -2.31 3.55 6.64
C SER A 132 -1.93 2.50 5.60
N LEU A 133 -1.64 1.29 6.04
CA LEU A 133 -1.29 0.18 5.16
C LEU A 133 -2.48 -0.25 4.31
N ASP A 134 -3.68 -0.35 4.87
CA ASP A 134 -4.91 -0.66 4.12
C ASP A 134 -5.18 0.39 3.04
N GLN A 135 -5.00 1.68 3.34
CA GLN A 135 -5.13 2.75 2.34
C GLN A 135 -4.10 2.61 1.23
N THR A 136 -2.82 2.43 1.59
CA THR A 136 -1.74 2.25 0.63
C THR A 136 -1.97 1.05 -0.27
N ILE A 137 -2.35 -0.11 0.28
CA ILE A 137 -2.69 -1.30 -0.49
C ILE A 137 -3.85 -1.04 -1.45
N ASN A 138 -4.91 -0.39 -0.97
CA ASN A 138 -6.05 -0.06 -1.80
C ASN A 138 -5.69 0.90 -2.94
N ASP A 139 -4.90 1.92 -2.67
CA ASP A 139 -4.48 2.92 -3.64
C ASP A 139 -3.54 2.28 -4.69
N SER A 140 -2.58 1.47 -4.27
CA SER A 140 -1.71 0.70 -5.17
C SER A 140 -2.51 -0.28 -6.01
N PHE A 141 -3.47 -0.99 -5.43
CA PHE A 141 -4.34 -1.91 -6.17
C PHE A 141 -5.18 -1.18 -7.23
N VAL A 142 -5.79 -0.06 -6.88
CA VAL A 142 -6.57 0.77 -7.82
C VAL A 142 -5.68 1.30 -8.95
N SER A 143 -4.45 1.71 -8.64
CA SER A 143 -3.47 2.18 -9.63
C SER A 143 -3.15 1.07 -10.64
N VAL A 144 -2.76 -0.11 -10.15
CA VAL A 144 -2.44 -1.28 -10.99
C VAL A 144 -3.61 -1.69 -11.88
N VAL A 145 -4.82 -1.77 -11.31
CA VAL A 145 -6.03 -2.11 -12.09
C VAL A 145 -6.29 -1.08 -13.17
N SER A 146 -6.18 0.21 -12.83
CA SER A 146 -6.42 1.31 -13.78
C SER A 146 -5.39 1.31 -14.91
N GLU A 147 -4.12 1.12 -14.62
CA GLU A 147 -3.05 1.04 -15.61
C GLU A 147 -3.22 -0.19 -16.51
N THR A 148 -3.56 -1.34 -15.93
CA THR A 148 -3.82 -2.58 -16.68
C THR A 148 -4.98 -2.39 -17.65
N ILE A 149 -6.09 -1.80 -17.21
CA ILE A 149 -7.25 -1.52 -18.06
C ILE A 149 -6.87 -0.55 -19.19
N ALA A 150 -6.15 0.54 -18.88
CA ALA A 150 -5.72 1.50 -19.88
C ALA A 150 -4.83 0.85 -20.95
N THR A 151 -3.83 0.07 -20.53
CA THR A 151 -2.92 -0.64 -21.45
C THR A 151 -3.67 -1.62 -22.34
N LYS A 152 -4.58 -2.41 -21.80
CA LYS A 152 -5.37 -3.38 -22.59
C LYS A 152 -6.35 -2.68 -23.54
N PHE A 153 -6.85 -1.52 -23.15
CA PHE A 153 -7.70 -0.72 -24.03
C PHE A 153 -6.91 -0.17 -25.22
N ASP A 154 -5.70 0.35 -24.98
CA ASP A 154 -4.82 0.84 -26.04
C ASP A 154 -4.38 -0.30 -27.00
N GLU A 155 -4.03 -1.47 -26.47
CA GLU A 155 -3.73 -2.65 -27.29
C GLU A 155 -4.91 -3.06 -28.18
N ALA A 156 -6.13 -3.03 -27.64
CA ALA A 156 -7.35 -3.36 -28.39
C ALA A 156 -7.65 -2.35 -29.50
N ILE A 157 -7.43 -1.05 -29.23
CA ILE A 157 -7.56 0.01 -30.24
C ILE A 157 -6.53 -0.20 -31.35
N GLN A 158 -5.26 -0.38 -31.01
CA GLN A 158 -4.20 -0.60 -32.01
C GLN A 158 -4.46 -1.86 -32.86
N TYR A 159 -4.94 -2.94 -32.23
CA TYR A 159 -5.31 -4.15 -32.97
C TYR A 159 -6.46 -3.86 -33.95
N SER A 160 -7.48 -3.12 -33.54
CA SER A 160 -8.62 -2.72 -34.37
C SER A 160 -8.17 -1.85 -35.57
N ASP A 161 -7.34 -0.84 -35.31
CA ASP A 161 -6.84 0.08 -36.34
C ASP A 161 -5.96 -0.67 -37.37
N ASN A 162 -5.10 -1.57 -36.92
CA ASN A 162 -4.28 -2.40 -37.79
C ASN A 162 -5.16 -3.30 -38.69
N LYS A 163 -6.21 -3.89 -38.12
CA LYS A 163 -7.14 -4.76 -38.87
C LYS A 163 -7.97 -3.99 -39.90
N ILE A 164 -8.42 -2.79 -39.54
CA ILE A 164 -9.12 -1.89 -40.44
C ILE A 164 -8.21 -1.46 -41.60
N SER A 165 -6.96 -1.07 -41.30
CA SER A 165 -5.98 -0.66 -42.32
C SER A 165 -5.65 -1.81 -43.29
N ALA A 166 -5.46 -3.04 -42.76
CA ALA A 166 -5.23 -4.23 -43.57
C ALA A 166 -6.42 -4.55 -44.47
N THR A 167 -7.66 -4.40 -43.97
CA THR A 167 -8.87 -4.62 -44.75
C THR A 167 -9.04 -3.57 -45.84
N GLN A 168 -8.75 -2.31 -45.52
CA GLN A 168 -8.77 -1.22 -46.50
C GLN A 168 -7.79 -1.46 -47.67
N ASN A 169 -6.56 -1.86 -47.32
CA ASN A 169 -5.54 -2.17 -48.33
C ASN A 169 -5.95 -3.36 -49.22
N ASP A 170 -6.55 -4.40 -48.65
CA ASP A 170 -7.06 -5.55 -49.42
C ASP A 170 -8.21 -5.16 -50.35
N VAL A 171 -9.10 -4.32 -49.89
CA VAL A 171 -10.22 -3.79 -50.73
C VAL A 171 -9.68 -2.92 -51.87
N VAL A 172 -8.74 -2.02 -51.63
CA VAL A 172 -8.10 -1.18 -52.62
C VAL A 172 -7.38 -2.04 -53.65
N ALA A 173 -6.61 -3.04 -53.22
CA ALA A 173 -5.92 -3.95 -54.15
C ALA A 173 -6.91 -4.70 -55.07
N LYS A 174 -7.99 -5.24 -54.50
CA LYS A 174 -9.04 -5.93 -55.30
C LYS A 174 -9.78 -5.01 -56.28
N LEU A 175 -10.03 -3.75 -55.90
CA LEU A 175 -10.61 -2.76 -56.80
C LEU A 175 -9.69 -2.42 -57.94
N THR A 176 -8.37 -2.34 -57.71
CA THR A 176 -7.39 -2.07 -58.75
C THR A 176 -7.29 -3.23 -59.75
N ASP A 177 -7.36 -4.48 -59.24
CA ASP A 177 -7.33 -5.68 -60.06
C ASP A 177 -8.56 -5.84 -60.97
N VAL A 178 -9.71 -5.35 -60.55
CA VAL A 178 -10.96 -5.36 -61.33
C VAL A 178 -10.98 -4.24 -62.43
N GLN A 179 -10.15 -3.22 -62.29
CA GLN A 179 -10.05 -2.10 -63.27
C GLN A 179 -9.00 -2.33 -64.35
N SER A 180 -8.19 -3.34 -64.22
CA SER A 180 -7.13 -3.71 -65.20
C SER A 180 -7.61 -4.82 -66.17
#